data_40005392492d080e683f2c0b0295410e
#
_entry.id   40005392492d080e683f2c0b0295410e
#
_cell.length_a   1.000
_cell.length_b   1.000
_cell.length_c   1.000
_cell.angle_alpha   90.00
_cell.angle_beta   90.00
_cell.angle_gamma   90.00
#
_symmetry.space_group_name_H-M   'P 1'
#
loop_
_entity.id
_entity.type
_entity.pdbx_description
1 polymer ?
#
loop_
_entity_poly.entity_id
_entity_poly.type
_entity_poly.pdbx_seq_one_letter_code
_entity_poly.pdbx_strand_id
1 'polypeptide(L)'
;MTENLLDNPNNSPLFIKSHVFKPFRYPFAYEAWLKQNQVIWLPDEVPLADDVKDWQHNVTPEEKNLLTQIFRFFTQNDVEVGGVYIDQYSKVYGPNEIRMMFTGFANVECVHQAAYAHLLDTVGMPEVEYSAFLKYKEMKDKFDYMQSFNVNTRRDLLKSMACFSAFTEGLQLFASFAMLMNFPRFNKMKGMGQIVTWSVRDETLHVNSMINLFRITVKENLDIWDDAMKAEIYEVCRQIVMHEDAFIDLAFELGGVEGMTADEIKQYIRFIADRRLTQLGMKPQYNVEVNPLPWMDEILNAPEFANFFEQRSTEYSKAATTGTWGEAFEGLKVPDQWLVYGQANCPQCTTAKNILSVKGAAYQYVDLTGAPTTKQEIYEKTGARSMPMLFKNGEFFGSIFDLEKEFDMG
;
A
#
# COMPACT_ATOMS: atom_id res chain seq x y z
N MET A 1 15.87 33.72 -0.16
CA MET A 1 15.73 33.25 -1.55
C MET A 1 14.97 31.93 -1.48
N THR A 2 13.73 31.90 -1.92
CA THR A 2 12.94 30.67 -2.00
C THR A 2 13.54 29.82 -3.12
N GLU A 3 14.23 28.72 -2.77
CA GLU A 3 14.68 27.74 -3.76
C GLU A 3 13.45 27.17 -4.46
N ASN A 4 13.29 27.52 -5.72
CA ASN A 4 12.26 26.92 -6.56
C ASN A 4 12.61 25.44 -6.78
N LEU A 5 11.65 24.51 -6.62
CA LEU A 5 11.85 23.08 -6.92
C LEU A 5 12.40 22.82 -8.33
N LEU A 6 12.13 23.75 -9.25
CA LEU A 6 12.64 23.71 -10.62
C LEU A 6 14.14 24.08 -10.71
N ASP A 7 14.68 24.77 -9.71
CA ASP A 7 16.10 25.09 -9.58
C ASP A 7 16.77 24.06 -8.67
N ASN A 8 16.83 22.78 -9.13
CA ASN A 8 17.44 21.69 -8.39
C ASN A 8 18.98 21.79 -8.44
N PRO A 9 19.65 22.36 -7.42
CA PRO A 9 21.10 22.55 -7.46
C PRO A 9 21.88 21.24 -7.46
N ASN A 10 21.25 20.12 -7.04
CA ASN A 10 21.86 18.81 -6.94
C ASN A 10 21.51 17.87 -8.12
N ASN A 11 20.72 18.34 -9.11
CA ASN A 11 20.27 17.52 -10.24
C ASN A 11 19.67 16.16 -9.82
N SER A 12 18.90 16.12 -8.71
CA SER A 12 18.28 14.87 -8.28
C SER A 12 17.39 14.32 -9.41
N PRO A 13 17.62 13.08 -9.80
CA PRO A 13 16.85 12.43 -10.84
C PRO A 13 15.35 12.33 -10.55
N LEU A 14 14.96 12.45 -9.28
CA LEU A 14 13.55 12.47 -8.86
C LEU A 14 12.75 13.60 -9.51
N PHE A 15 13.38 14.73 -9.80
CA PHE A 15 12.69 15.90 -10.34
C PHE A 15 12.88 16.07 -11.86
N ILE A 16 13.63 15.15 -12.48
CA ILE A 16 13.89 15.17 -13.93
C ILE A 16 12.86 14.31 -14.65
N LYS A 17 12.08 14.95 -15.54
CA LYS A 17 11.05 14.25 -16.32
C LYS A 17 11.69 13.23 -17.26
N SER A 18 11.22 11.97 -17.20
CA SER A 18 11.58 10.95 -18.17
C SER A 18 10.73 11.06 -19.43
N HIS A 19 11.37 11.01 -20.59
CA HIS A 19 10.71 10.98 -21.91
C HIS A 19 10.60 9.56 -22.48
N VAL A 20 11.19 8.58 -21.80
CA VAL A 20 11.15 7.16 -22.18
C VAL A 20 10.53 6.34 -21.06
N PHE A 21 9.80 5.29 -21.43
CA PHE A 21 9.09 4.47 -20.45
C PHE A 21 10.07 3.66 -19.58
N LYS A 22 11.10 3.09 -20.18
CA LYS A 22 12.14 2.27 -19.48
C LYS A 22 13.54 2.74 -19.88
N PRO A 23 14.57 2.46 -19.06
CA PRO A 23 14.54 1.71 -17.79
C PRO A 23 13.96 2.49 -16.62
N PHE A 24 13.34 1.80 -15.66
CA PHE A 24 12.88 2.41 -14.42
C PHE A 24 14.06 2.66 -13.48
N ARG A 25 14.12 3.87 -12.94
CA ARG A 25 15.12 4.25 -11.93
C ARG A 25 14.66 3.90 -10.51
N TYR A 26 13.34 3.93 -10.30
CA TYR A 26 12.68 3.66 -9.01
C TYR A 26 11.68 2.50 -9.15
N PRO A 27 12.16 1.25 -9.36
CA PRO A 27 11.30 0.09 -9.67
C PRO A 27 10.20 -0.15 -8.63
N PHE A 28 10.46 0.17 -7.35
CA PHE A 28 9.48 0.02 -6.28
C PHE A 28 8.17 0.75 -6.55
N ALA A 29 8.24 1.91 -7.22
CA ALA A 29 7.05 2.70 -7.54
C ALA A 29 6.19 2.02 -8.61
N TYR A 30 6.82 1.40 -9.61
CA TYR A 30 6.12 0.57 -10.58
C TYR A 30 5.50 -0.67 -9.92
N GLU A 31 6.22 -1.31 -9.00
CA GLU A 31 5.73 -2.47 -8.24
C GLU A 31 4.54 -2.10 -7.35
N ALA A 32 4.58 -0.93 -6.70
CA ALA A 32 3.47 -0.41 -5.90
C ALA A 32 2.24 -0.15 -6.78
N TRP A 33 2.40 0.50 -7.93
CA TRP A 33 1.34 0.68 -8.91
C TRP A 33 0.74 -0.65 -9.36
N LEU A 34 1.59 -1.64 -9.66
CA LEU A 34 1.13 -2.97 -10.09
C LEU A 34 0.33 -3.68 -9.00
N LYS A 35 0.83 -3.67 -7.76
CA LYS A 35 0.13 -4.25 -6.60
C LYS A 35 -1.24 -3.61 -6.40
N GLN A 36 -1.32 -2.29 -6.46
CA GLN A 36 -2.60 -1.59 -6.30
C GLN A 36 -3.62 -2.02 -7.36
N ASN A 37 -3.20 -2.17 -8.62
CA ASN A 37 -4.10 -2.62 -9.68
C ASN A 37 -4.51 -4.10 -9.57
N GLN A 38 -3.73 -4.92 -8.88
CA GLN A 38 -4.06 -6.34 -8.64
C GLN A 38 -5.13 -6.53 -7.58
N VAL A 39 -5.32 -5.56 -6.69
CA VAL A 39 -6.25 -5.63 -5.55
C VAL A 39 -7.41 -4.64 -5.64
N ILE A 40 -7.68 -4.10 -6.83
CA ILE A 40 -8.77 -3.15 -7.05
C ILE A 40 -10.12 -3.79 -6.72
N TRP A 41 -10.99 -3.03 -6.12
CA TRP A 41 -12.35 -3.41 -5.75
C TRP A 41 -13.31 -2.27 -6.04
N LEU A 42 -14.61 -2.54 -6.02
CA LEU A 42 -15.66 -1.54 -6.24
C LEU A 42 -16.69 -1.58 -5.10
N PRO A 43 -17.36 -0.44 -4.81
CA PRO A 43 -18.33 -0.34 -3.72
C PRO A 43 -19.44 -1.39 -3.75
N ASP A 44 -19.94 -1.72 -4.94
CA ASP A 44 -21.03 -2.67 -5.16
C ASP A 44 -20.65 -4.12 -4.79
N GLU A 45 -19.37 -4.42 -4.56
CA GLU A 45 -18.92 -5.74 -4.11
C GLU A 45 -19.22 -5.97 -2.62
N VAL A 46 -19.58 -4.93 -1.86
CA VAL A 46 -19.82 -5.01 -0.41
C VAL A 46 -21.32 -5.03 -0.10
N PRO A 47 -21.85 -6.11 0.49
CA PRO A 47 -23.25 -6.17 0.91
C PRO A 47 -23.49 -5.32 2.16
N LEU A 48 -24.36 -4.31 2.09
CA LEU A 48 -24.67 -3.38 3.19
C LEU A 48 -26.06 -3.58 3.82
N ALA A 49 -26.81 -4.62 3.42
CA ALA A 49 -28.18 -4.82 3.90
C ALA A 49 -28.29 -5.05 5.43
N ASP A 50 -27.28 -5.66 6.03
CA ASP A 50 -27.25 -5.86 7.49
C ASP A 50 -26.82 -4.58 8.21
N ASP A 51 -25.98 -3.75 7.62
CA ASP A 51 -25.58 -2.45 8.16
C ASP A 51 -26.77 -1.48 8.30
N VAL A 52 -27.73 -1.56 7.37
CA VAL A 52 -29.00 -0.79 7.49
C VAL A 52 -29.78 -1.20 8.73
N LYS A 53 -29.89 -2.50 9.01
CA LYS A 53 -30.58 -3.00 10.21
C LYS A 53 -29.85 -2.61 11.48
N ASP A 54 -28.53 -2.74 11.47
CA ASP A 54 -27.69 -2.34 12.60
C ASP A 54 -27.82 -0.85 12.88
N TRP A 55 -27.74 -0.01 11.86
CA TRP A 55 -27.91 1.43 11.95
C TRP A 55 -29.27 1.84 12.55
N GLN A 56 -30.33 1.11 12.22
CA GLN A 56 -31.69 1.41 12.69
C GLN A 56 -31.99 0.88 14.09
N HIS A 57 -31.41 -0.28 14.48
CA HIS A 57 -31.89 -1.03 15.63
C HIS A 57 -30.81 -1.49 16.62
N ASN A 58 -29.55 -1.65 16.20
CA ASN A 58 -28.54 -2.33 17.00
C ASN A 58 -27.43 -1.39 17.53
N VAL A 59 -27.17 -0.26 16.85
CA VAL A 59 -26.21 0.73 17.35
C VAL A 59 -26.85 1.64 18.39
N THR A 60 -26.12 1.90 19.50
CA THR A 60 -26.58 2.80 20.56
C THR A 60 -26.50 4.26 20.11
N PRO A 61 -27.12 5.22 20.82
CA PRO A 61 -26.98 6.64 20.52
C PRO A 61 -25.52 7.13 20.52
N GLU A 62 -24.70 6.63 21.46
CA GLU A 62 -23.27 6.95 21.58
C GLU A 62 -22.48 6.39 20.38
N GLU A 63 -22.72 5.13 20.02
CA GLU A 63 -22.13 4.48 18.85
C GLU A 63 -22.54 5.21 17.56
N LYS A 64 -23.80 5.60 17.45
CA LYS A 64 -24.31 6.33 16.28
C LYS A 64 -23.69 7.71 16.15
N ASN A 65 -23.50 8.42 17.28
CA ASN A 65 -22.79 9.69 17.29
C ASN A 65 -21.34 9.51 16.81
N LEU A 66 -20.61 8.56 17.38
CA LEU A 66 -19.23 8.26 17.01
C LEU A 66 -19.11 7.98 15.50
N LEU A 67 -19.92 7.08 14.95
CA LEU A 67 -19.95 6.77 13.52
C LEU A 67 -20.27 8.02 12.69
N THR A 68 -21.25 8.82 13.10
CA THR A 68 -21.66 10.02 12.37
C THR A 68 -20.52 11.04 12.32
N GLN A 69 -19.80 11.26 13.43
CA GLN A 69 -18.67 12.20 13.45
C GLN A 69 -17.53 11.71 12.53
N ILE A 70 -17.23 10.42 12.54
CA ILE A 70 -16.22 9.86 11.64
C ILE A 70 -16.65 10.03 10.18
N PHE A 71 -17.86 9.65 9.82
CA PHE A 71 -18.36 9.70 8.44
C PHE A 71 -18.36 11.11 7.85
N ARG A 72 -18.63 12.15 8.66
CA ARG A 72 -18.61 13.56 8.23
C ARG A 72 -17.27 14.02 7.70
N PHE A 73 -16.17 13.44 8.16
CA PHE A 73 -14.82 13.88 7.77
C PHE A 73 -14.06 12.84 6.96
N PHE A 74 -14.44 11.57 7.04
CA PHE A 74 -13.66 10.46 6.49
C PHE A 74 -13.54 10.55 4.96
N THR A 75 -14.68 10.74 4.27
CA THR A 75 -14.71 10.94 2.81
C THR A 75 -13.89 12.16 2.37
N GLN A 76 -13.86 13.23 3.19
CA GLN A 76 -13.11 14.44 2.87
C GLN A 76 -11.60 14.22 2.92
N ASN A 77 -11.09 13.38 3.82
CA ASN A 77 -9.67 13.04 3.87
C ASN A 77 -9.18 12.48 2.53
N ASP A 78 -9.92 11.55 1.94
CA ASP A 78 -9.54 10.90 0.67
C ASP A 78 -9.62 11.86 -0.52
N VAL A 79 -10.51 12.86 -0.46
CA VAL A 79 -10.54 13.97 -1.45
C VAL A 79 -9.24 14.76 -1.40
N GLU A 80 -8.78 15.11 -0.20
CA GLU A 80 -7.55 15.90 -0.01
C GLU A 80 -6.31 15.09 -0.43
N VAL A 81 -6.20 13.84 0.01
CA VAL A 81 -5.06 12.96 -0.30
C VAL A 81 -4.98 12.69 -1.80
N GLY A 82 -6.09 12.30 -2.43
CA GLY A 82 -6.16 12.09 -3.87
C GLY A 82 -5.79 13.33 -4.67
N GLY A 83 -6.24 14.52 -4.20
CA GLY A 83 -5.86 15.81 -4.76
C GLY A 83 -4.36 16.08 -4.69
N VAL A 84 -3.72 15.79 -3.56
CA VAL A 84 -2.26 16.00 -3.39
C VAL A 84 -1.45 15.14 -4.37
N TYR A 85 -1.82 13.88 -4.58
CA TYR A 85 -1.16 13.01 -5.56
C TYR A 85 -1.19 13.60 -6.98
N ILE A 86 -2.35 14.10 -7.42
CA ILE A 86 -2.56 14.61 -8.79
C ILE A 86 -2.07 16.05 -8.94
N ASP A 87 -2.45 16.93 -8.02
CA ASP A 87 -2.26 18.37 -8.17
C ASP A 87 -0.90 18.87 -7.68
N GLN A 88 -0.25 18.13 -6.79
CA GLN A 88 1.03 18.52 -6.23
C GLN A 88 2.14 17.55 -6.65
N TYR A 89 2.15 16.31 -6.19
CA TYR A 89 3.28 15.39 -6.35
C TYR A 89 3.54 15.01 -7.81
N SER A 90 2.50 14.75 -8.61
CA SER A 90 2.65 14.44 -10.04
C SER A 90 3.27 15.58 -10.86
N LYS A 91 3.22 16.81 -10.34
CA LYS A 91 3.84 17.99 -11.00
C LYS A 91 5.33 18.12 -10.66
N VAL A 92 5.74 17.60 -9.52
CA VAL A 92 7.09 17.71 -8.97
C VAL A 92 7.96 16.53 -9.41
N TYR A 93 7.48 15.30 -9.20
CA TYR A 93 8.24 14.10 -9.53
C TYR A 93 8.22 13.80 -11.02
N GLY A 94 9.40 13.64 -11.62
CA GLY A 94 9.58 13.47 -13.07
C GLY A 94 9.52 12.04 -13.61
N PRO A 95 10.01 10.99 -12.87
CA PRO A 95 10.04 9.61 -13.37
C PRO A 95 8.64 9.04 -13.61
N ASN A 96 8.49 8.32 -14.74
CA ASN A 96 7.19 7.78 -15.14
C ASN A 96 6.60 6.79 -14.12
N GLU A 97 7.43 5.92 -13.56
CA GLU A 97 7.03 4.91 -12.58
C GLU A 97 6.50 5.53 -11.29
N ILE A 98 7.06 6.65 -10.82
CA ILE A 98 6.56 7.39 -9.65
C ILE A 98 5.21 8.04 -9.97
N ARG A 99 5.07 8.64 -11.15
CA ARG A 99 3.80 9.23 -11.58
C ARG A 99 2.70 8.18 -11.79
N MET A 100 3.06 7.00 -12.28
CA MET A 100 2.13 5.86 -12.36
C MET A 100 1.64 5.45 -10.97
N MET A 101 2.54 5.36 -9.99
CA MET A 101 2.19 5.07 -8.59
C MET A 101 1.18 6.09 -8.05
N PHE A 102 1.43 7.39 -8.19
CA PHE A 102 0.49 8.42 -7.76
C PHE A 102 -0.87 8.33 -8.46
N THR A 103 -0.87 8.05 -9.76
CA THR A 103 -2.12 7.88 -10.51
C THR A 103 -2.92 6.67 -10.02
N GLY A 104 -2.23 5.56 -9.71
CA GLY A 104 -2.88 4.37 -9.17
C GLY A 104 -3.46 4.61 -7.78
N PHE A 105 -2.71 5.28 -6.91
CA PHE A 105 -3.16 5.64 -5.56
C PHE A 105 -4.34 6.61 -5.61
N ALA A 106 -4.24 7.71 -6.36
CA ALA A 106 -5.33 8.66 -6.51
C ALA A 106 -6.62 8.02 -7.09
N ASN A 107 -6.50 7.02 -7.97
CA ASN A 107 -7.67 6.27 -8.44
C ASN A 107 -8.33 5.46 -7.33
N VAL A 108 -7.55 4.90 -6.43
CA VAL A 108 -8.08 4.12 -5.28
C VAL A 108 -8.71 5.04 -4.24
N GLU A 109 -8.18 6.25 -4.04
CA GLU A 109 -8.87 7.26 -3.23
C GLU A 109 -10.28 7.58 -3.77
N CYS A 110 -10.46 7.59 -5.09
CA CYS A 110 -11.81 7.73 -5.67
C CYS A 110 -12.70 6.50 -5.37
N VAL A 111 -12.14 5.31 -5.29
CA VAL A 111 -12.88 4.09 -4.88
C VAL A 111 -13.29 4.18 -3.42
N HIS A 112 -12.39 4.63 -2.53
CA HIS A 112 -12.68 4.84 -1.11
C HIS A 112 -13.81 5.87 -0.92
N GLN A 113 -13.71 7.05 -1.57
CA GLN A 113 -14.75 8.08 -1.55
C GLN A 113 -16.11 7.52 -1.98
N ALA A 114 -16.14 6.77 -3.10
CA ALA A 114 -17.37 6.17 -3.61
C ALA A 114 -17.93 5.11 -2.65
N ALA A 115 -17.08 4.32 -2.00
CA ALA A 115 -17.50 3.29 -1.07
C ALA A 115 -18.08 3.88 0.23
N TYR A 116 -17.45 4.92 0.75
CA TYR A 116 -18.00 5.62 1.93
C TYR A 116 -19.30 6.35 1.58
N ALA A 117 -19.38 6.99 0.40
CA ALA A 117 -20.63 7.59 -0.06
C ALA A 117 -21.74 6.53 -0.19
N HIS A 118 -21.43 5.37 -0.81
CA HIS A 118 -22.38 4.26 -0.93
C HIS A 118 -22.86 3.76 0.45
N LEU A 119 -21.97 3.66 1.44
CA LEU A 119 -22.35 3.32 2.82
C LEU A 119 -23.28 4.36 3.43
N LEU A 120 -22.93 5.66 3.36
CA LEU A 120 -23.71 6.74 3.94
C LEU A 120 -25.12 6.81 3.32
N ASP A 121 -25.21 6.73 2.00
CA ASP A 121 -26.48 6.74 1.27
C ASP A 121 -27.34 5.53 1.65
N THR A 122 -26.70 4.35 1.77
CA THR A 122 -27.40 3.10 2.11
C THR A 122 -27.97 3.13 3.54
N VAL A 123 -27.27 3.69 4.51
CA VAL A 123 -27.79 3.83 5.89
C VAL A 123 -28.76 5.02 6.03
N GLY A 124 -28.94 5.81 4.97
CA GLY A 124 -29.91 6.92 4.92
C GLY A 124 -29.41 8.22 5.56
N MET A 125 -28.12 8.48 5.53
CA MET A 125 -27.56 9.77 5.95
C MET A 125 -27.86 10.83 4.89
N PRO A 126 -28.34 12.05 5.29
CA PRO A 126 -28.67 13.08 4.33
C PRO A 126 -27.40 13.73 3.75
N GLU A 127 -27.45 14.16 2.48
CA GLU A 127 -26.31 14.78 1.75
C GLU A 127 -25.67 15.98 2.50
N VAL A 128 -26.43 16.68 3.34
CA VAL A 128 -25.90 17.80 4.13
C VAL A 128 -24.76 17.38 5.06
N GLU A 129 -24.68 16.11 5.43
CA GLU A 129 -23.63 15.58 6.29
C GLU A 129 -22.26 15.61 5.63
N TYR A 130 -22.15 15.50 4.29
CA TYR A 130 -20.88 15.60 3.56
C TYR A 130 -20.19 16.96 3.71
N SER A 131 -20.94 18.02 3.98
CA SER A 131 -20.40 19.36 4.23
C SER A 131 -20.42 19.77 5.70
N ALA A 132 -20.95 18.91 6.57
CA ALA A 132 -21.10 19.22 7.98
C ALA A 132 -19.77 19.42 8.71
N PHE A 133 -18.69 18.78 8.25
CA PHE A 133 -17.34 18.94 8.81
C PHE A 133 -16.90 20.42 8.89
N LEU A 134 -17.36 21.28 7.97
CA LEU A 134 -17.04 22.69 7.98
C LEU A 134 -17.69 23.46 9.15
N LYS A 135 -18.69 22.87 9.83
CA LYS A 135 -19.41 23.47 10.96
C LYS A 135 -18.83 23.07 12.31
N TYR A 136 -18.04 22.00 12.36
CA TYR A 136 -17.37 21.51 13.57
C TYR A 136 -15.93 22.04 13.60
N LYS A 137 -15.60 22.77 14.66
CA LYS A 137 -14.29 23.43 14.78
C LYS A 137 -13.15 22.41 14.66
N GLU A 138 -13.28 21.26 15.31
CA GLU A 138 -12.30 20.19 15.37
C GLU A 138 -12.00 19.62 13.97
N MET A 139 -13.02 19.44 13.16
CA MET A 139 -12.90 18.95 11.79
C MET A 139 -12.36 20.03 10.84
N LYS A 140 -12.87 21.26 11.01
CA LYS A 140 -12.43 22.40 10.20
C LYS A 140 -10.97 22.74 10.45
N ASP A 141 -10.50 22.71 11.68
CA ASP A 141 -9.11 22.96 12.03
C ASP A 141 -8.18 21.91 11.38
N LYS A 142 -8.58 20.62 11.36
CA LYS A 142 -7.87 19.57 10.62
C LYS A 142 -7.77 19.88 9.12
N PHE A 143 -8.90 20.22 8.51
CA PHE A 143 -8.98 20.56 7.10
C PHE A 143 -8.11 21.79 6.78
N ASP A 144 -8.26 22.89 7.51
CA ASP A 144 -7.49 24.11 7.30
C ASP A 144 -5.98 23.86 7.46
N TYR A 145 -5.58 23.01 8.42
CA TYR A 145 -4.19 22.62 8.60
C TYR A 145 -3.64 21.87 7.38
N MET A 146 -4.36 20.89 6.85
CA MET A 146 -3.97 20.16 5.65
C MET A 146 -3.86 21.09 4.43
N GLN A 147 -4.77 22.06 4.27
CA GLN A 147 -4.74 23.06 3.20
C GLN A 147 -3.55 24.02 3.27
N SER A 148 -2.87 24.11 4.41
CA SER A 148 -1.69 24.98 4.58
C SER A 148 -0.42 24.47 3.90
N PHE A 149 -0.41 23.19 3.48
CA PHE A 149 0.77 22.58 2.88
C PHE A 149 0.86 22.82 1.37
N ASN A 150 2.08 22.92 0.87
CA ASN A 150 2.39 23.09 -0.54
C ASN A 150 3.72 22.37 -0.88
N VAL A 151 4.10 22.41 -2.14
CA VAL A 151 5.33 21.77 -2.66
C VAL A 151 6.21 22.78 -3.41
N ASN A 152 6.24 24.03 -2.98
CA ASN A 152 6.97 25.11 -3.67
C ASN A 152 8.48 24.95 -3.56
N THR A 153 8.97 24.40 -2.47
CA THR A 153 10.39 24.11 -2.23
C THR A 153 10.60 22.64 -1.88
N ARG A 154 11.85 22.15 -1.95
CA ARG A 154 12.20 20.78 -1.53
C ARG A 154 11.88 20.55 -0.04
N ARG A 155 12.01 21.55 0.81
CA ARG A 155 11.63 21.48 2.24
C ARG A 155 10.10 21.39 2.39
N ASP A 156 9.36 22.20 1.63
CA ASP A 156 7.88 22.12 1.65
C ASP A 156 7.38 20.77 1.15
N LEU A 157 8.02 20.22 0.12
CA LEU A 157 7.72 18.88 -0.37
C LEU A 157 7.89 17.82 0.73
N LEU A 158 9.01 17.83 1.47
CA LEU A 158 9.22 16.88 2.57
C LEU A 158 8.18 17.05 3.70
N LYS A 159 7.81 18.29 4.03
CA LYS A 159 6.75 18.56 5.02
C LYS A 159 5.39 18.06 4.53
N SER A 160 5.07 18.33 3.27
CA SER A 160 3.84 17.84 2.65
C SER A 160 3.78 16.31 2.65
N MET A 161 4.85 15.63 2.25
CA MET A 161 4.93 14.16 2.29
C MET A 161 4.81 13.60 3.71
N ALA A 162 5.42 14.24 4.71
CA ALA A 162 5.26 13.84 6.11
C ALA A 162 3.80 14.03 6.56
N CYS A 163 3.19 15.18 6.23
CA CYS A 163 1.79 15.46 6.59
C CYS A 163 0.83 14.47 5.96
N PHE A 164 0.80 14.38 4.63
CA PHE A 164 -0.21 13.58 3.92
C PHE A 164 0.07 12.09 4.00
N SER A 165 1.29 11.64 3.68
CA SER A 165 1.56 10.22 3.53
C SER A 165 1.87 9.53 4.86
N ALA A 166 2.64 10.16 5.76
CA ALA A 166 2.97 9.53 7.03
C ALA A 166 1.91 9.76 8.10
N PHE A 167 1.36 10.98 8.19
CA PHE A 167 0.49 11.33 9.31
C PHE A 167 -1.00 11.43 8.94
N THR A 168 -1.38 11.75 7.70
CA THR A 168 -2.80 11.66 7.30
C THR A 168 -3.16 10.22 6.96
N GLU A 169 -2.60 9.65 5.90
CA GLU A 169 -2.88 8.25 5.53
C GLU A 169 -2.39 7.27 6.61
N GLY A 170 -1.21 7.52 7.20
CA GLY A 170 -0.54 6.61 8.11
C GLY A 170 -0.94 6.72 9.59
N LEU A 171 -1.63 7.79 10.02
CA LEU A 171 -2.03 7.99 11.41
C LEU A 171 -3.51 8.37 11.53
N GLN A 172 -3.97 9.45 10.89
CA GLN A 172 -5.35 9.93 11.03
C GLN A 172 -6.35 8.90 10.54
N LEU A 173 -6.15 8.32 9.36
CA LEU A 173 -7.01 7.25 8.84
C LEU A 173 -6.94 6.00 9.71
N PHE A 174 -5.77 5.61 10.19
CA PHE A 174 -5.63 4.44 11.06
C PHE A 174 -6.32 4.61 12.42
N ALA A 175 -6.39 5.84 12.95
CA ALA A 175 -7.19 6.13 14.12
C ALA A 175 -8.68 5.91 13.85
N SER A 176 -9.17 6.44 12.73
CA SER A 176 -10.55 6.24 12.28
C SER A 176 -10.85 4.78 11.97
N PHE A 177 -9.93 4.07 11.31
CA PHE A 177 -10.05 2.62 11.07
C PHE A 177 -10.19 1.84 12.38
N ALA A 178 -9.40 2.15 13.40
CA ALA A 178 -9.51 1.49 14.69
C ALA A 178 -10.89 1.71 15.32
N MET A 179 -11.40 2.92 15.25
CA MET A 179 -12.75 3.23 15.75
C MET A 179 -13.85 2.49 14.96
N LEU A 180 -13.75 2.45 13.63
CA LEU A 180 -14.74 1.77 12.78
C LEU A 180 -14.64 0.23 12.90
N MET A 181 -13.43 -0.33 12.94
CA MET A 181 -13.23 -1.78 13.07
C MET A 181 -13.60 -2.34 14.43
N ASN A 182 -13.85 -1.50 15.42
CA ASN A 182 -14.41 -1.94 16.70
C ASN A 182 -15.82 -2.54 16.55
N PHE A 183 -16.64 -2.04 15.63
CA PHE A 183 -18.02 -2.50 15.45
C PHE A 183 -18.16 -3.95 14.97
N PRO A 184 -17.44 -4.42 13.94
CA PRO A 184 -17.46 -5.83 13.53
C PRO A 184 -17.05 -6.80 14.63
N ARG A 185 -16.20 -6.39 15.58
CA ARG A 185 -15.82 -7.20 16.76
C ARG A 185 -17.04 -7.57 17.61
N PHE A 186 -18.05 -6.71 17.63
CA PHE A 186 -19.31 -6.90 18.35
C PHE A 186 -20.47 -7.29 17.42
N ASN A 187 -20.13 -7.81 16.24
CA ASN A 187 -21.10 -8.29 15.26
C ASN A 187 -22.03 -7.20 14.70
N LYS A 188 -21.57 -5.94 14.66
CA LYS A 188 -22.28 -4.77 14.13
C LYS A 188 -21.56 -4.20 12.90
N MET A 189 -22.29 -3.59 11.98
CA MET A 189 -21.76 -2.82 10.83
C MET A 189 -20.70 -3.59 10.04
N LYS A 190 -21.00 -4.84 9.66
CA LYS A 190 -20.03 -5.75 9.01
C LYS A 190 -19.65 -5.33 7.60
N GLY A 191 -20.59 -4.79 6.83
CA GLY A 191 -20.32 -4.27 5.51
C GLY A 191 -19.38 -3.05 5.58
N MET A 192 -19.62 -2.12 6.50
CA MET A 192 -18.67 -1.06 6.82
C MET A 192 -17.30 -1.64 7.18
N GLY A 193 -17.25 -2.67 8.04
CA GLY A 193 -16.01 -3.34 8.41
C GLY A 193 -15.27 -3.92 7.21
N GLN A 194 -16.00 -4.43 6.21
CA GLN A 194 -15.39 -4.94 4.97
C GLN A 194 -14.81 -3.81 4.13
N ILE A 195 -15.52 -2.69 3.94
CA ILE A 195 -15.00 -1.50 3.26
C ILE A 195 -13.71 -1.04 3.95
N VAL A 196 -13.73 -0.90 5.27
CA VAL A 196 -12.56 -0.46 6.07
C VAL A 196 -11.40 -1.44 5.95
N THR A 197 -11.64 -2.75 5.96
CA THR A 197 -10.58 -3.76 5.79
C THR A 197 -9.85 -3.61 4.45
N TRP A 198 -10.59 -3.39 3.37
CA TRP A 198 -9.99 -3.16 2.06
C TRP A 198 -9.26 -1.82 1.98
N SER A 199 -9.83 -0.76 2.56
CA SER A 199 -9.16 0.54 2.66
C SER A 199 -7.85 0.45 3.46
N VAL A 200 -7.83 -0.24 4.62
CA VAL A 200 -6.62 -0.46 5.43
C VAL A 200 -5.51 -1.14 4.63
N ARG A 201 -5.85 -2.14 3.81
CA ARG A 201 -4.90 -2.80 2.92
C ARG A 201 -4.29 -1.81 1.92
N ASP A 202 -5.13 -1.03 1.27
CA ASP A 202 -4.74 -0.06 0.25
C ASP A 202 -3.88 1.05 0.89
N GLU A 203 -4.32 1.63 2.00
CA GLU A 203 -3.57 2.65 2.75
C GLU A 203 -2.23 2.12 3.29
N THR A 204 -2.15 0.85 3.66
CA THR A 204 -0.88 0.25 4.06
C THR A 204 0.12 0.24 2.90
N LEU A 205 -0.32 -0.04 1.68
CA LEU A 205 0.51 0.03 0.48
C LEU A 205 0.92 1.47 0.16
N HIS A 206 -0.02 2.43 0.25
CA HIS A 206 0.24 3.85 0.03
C HIS A 206 1.31 4.37 0.99
N VAL A 207 1.08 4.24 2.28
CA VAL A 207 1.98 4.69 3.35
C VAL A 207 3.38 4.10 3.20
N ASN A 208 3.51 2.80 3.00
CA ASN A 208 4.81 2.15 2.86
C ASN A 208 5.56 2.65 1.62
N SER A 209 4.87 2.82 0.51
CA SER A 209 5.45 3.28 -0.74
C SER A 209 5.87 4.75 -0.66
N MET A 210 5.04 5.58 -0.06
CA MET A 210 5.31 7.01 0.10
C MET A 210 6.40 7.29 1.13
N ILE A 211 6.48 6.55 2.22
CA ILE A 211 7.60 6.62 3.18
C ILE A 211 8.91 6.19 2.50
N ASN A 212 8.86 5.17 1.64
CA ASN A 212 10.04 4.80 0.85
C ASN A 212 10.46 5.94 -0.09
N LEU A 213 9.51 6.56 -0.80
CA LEU A 213 9.78 7.72 -1.64
C LEU A 213 10.33 8.91 -0.84
N PHE A 214 9.76 9.19 0.34
CA PHE A 214 10.28 10.20 1.26
C PHE A 214 11.76 9.95 1.61
N ARG A 215 12.10 8.72 1.99
CA ARG A 215 13.49 8.35 2.34
C ARG A 215 14.44 8.48 1.16
N ILE A 216 13.99 8.13 -0.06
CA ILE A 216 14.78 8.34 -1.28
C ILE A 216 14.93 9.83 -1.55
N THR A 217 13.88 10.62 -1.38
CA THR A 217 13.93 12.07 -1.56
C THR A 217 14.92 12.71 -0.59
N VAL A 218 14.91 12.31 0.67
CA VAL A 218 15.93 12.75 1.66
C VAL A 218 17.34 12.32 1.24
N LYS A 219 17.52 11.05 0.86
CA LYS A 219 18.82 10.51 0.46
C LYS A 219 19.44 11.24 -0.74
N GLU A 220 18.61 11.66 -1.69
CA GLU A 220 19.07 12.39 -2.87
C GLU A 220 19.17 13.90 -2.65
N ASN A 221 18.73 14.42 -1.49
CA ASN A 221 18.72 15.83 -1.13
C ASN A 221 19.18 16.04 0.33
N LEU A 222 20.35 15.51 0.69
CA LEU A 222 20.87 15.54 2.06
C LEU A 222 21.13 16.95 2.58
N ASP A 223 21.33 17.93 1.70
CA ASP A 223 21.56 19.34 2.01
C ASP A 223 20.36 19.99 2.74
N ILE A 224 19.14 19.46 2.57
CA ILE A 224 17.95 19.95 3.27
C ILE A 224 17.56 19.11 4.49
N TRP A 225 18.23 17.99 4.75
CA TRP A 225 17.94 17.08 5.87
C TRP A 225 18.73 17.45 7.12
N ASP A 226 18.54 18.65 7.61
CA ASP A 226 19.16 19.21 8.80
C ASP A 226 18.25 19.07 10.05
N ASP A 227 18.75 19.51 11.20
CA ASP A 227 18.00 19.44 12.44
C ASP A 227 16.79 20.39 12.45
N ALA A 228 16.84 21.50 11.68
CA ALA A 228 15.70 22.38 11.53
C ALA A 228 14.57 21.68 10.75
N MET A 229 14.90 20.96 9.66
CA MET A 229 13.92 20.17 8.90
C MET A 229 13.26 19.09 9.76
N LYS A 230 14.06 18.37 10.56
CA LYS A 230 13.52 17.36 11.49
C LYS A 230 12.62 17.99 12.54
N ALA A 231 12.98 19.16 13.08
CA ALA A 231 12.13 19.89 14.01
C ALA A 231 10.78 20.30 13.38
N GLU A 232 10.80 20.74 12.12
CA GLU A 232 9.56 21.04 11.38
C GLU A 232 8.68 19.80 11.21
N ILE A 233 9.25 18.63 10.92
CA ILE A 233 8.47 17.35 10.80
C ILE A 233 7.93 16.90 12.15
N TYR A 234 8.70 17.05 13.25
CA TYR A 234 8.17 16.79 14.59
C TYR A 234 6.98 17.71 14.92
N GLU A 235 7.05 18.98 14.50
CA GLU A 235 5.95 19.90 14.67
C GLU A 235 4.71 19.47 13.86
N VAL A 236 4.89 19.02 12.61
CA VAL A 236 3.78 18.46 11.81
C VAL A 236 3.14 17.29 12.55
N CYS A 237 3.93 16.35 13.04
CA CYS A 237 3.43 15.21 13.82
C CYS A 237 2.64 15.67 15.05
N ARG A 238 3.16 16.62 15.80
CA ARG A 238 2.53 17.14 17.02
C ARG A 238 1.19 17.83 16.73
N GLN A 239 1.13 18.64 15.67
CA GLN A 239 -0.12 19.30 15.24
C GLN A 239 -1.18 18.28 14.82
N ILE A 240 -0.80 17.28 14.04
CA ILE A 240 -1.71 16.20 13.62
C ILE A 240 -2.25 15.46 14.86
N VAL A 241 -1.38 15.06 15.80
CA VAL A 241 -1.83 14.37 17.03
C VAL A 241 -2.77 15.26 17.85
N MET A 242 -2.49 16.55 17.95
CA MET A 242 -3.36 17.51 18.66
C MET A 242 -4.74 17.61 18.00
N HIS A 243 -4.80 17.68 16.68
CA HIS A 243 -6.07 17.73 15.95
C HIS A 243 -6.83 16.41 16.07
N GLU A 244 -6.14 15.27 16.08
CA GLU A 244 -6.79 13.98 16.31
C GLU A 244 -7.34 13.86 17.73
N ASP A 245 -6.60 14.30 18.74
CA ASP A 245 -7.11 14.32 20.12
C ASP A 245 -8.43 15.11 20.23
N ALA A 246 -8.50 16.29 19.60
CA ALA A 246 -9.71 17.12 19.59
C ALA A 246 -10.87 16.45 18.83
N PHE A 247 -10.57 15.81 17.70
CA PHE A 247 -11.55 15.05 16.93
C PHE A 247 -12.09 13.84 17.71
N ILE A 248 -11.23 13.11 18.42
CA ILE A 248 -11.63 11.98 19.27
C ILE A 248 -12.53 12.45 20.39
N ASP A 249 -12.20 13.58 21.05
CA ASP A 249 -13.07 14.15 22.09
C ASP A 249 -14.47 14.47 21.55
N LEU A 250 -14.57 15.02 20.34
CA LEU A 250 -15.83 15.24 19.66
C LEU A 250 -16.56 13.92 19.33
N ALA A 251 -15.85 12.93 18.81
CA ALA A 251 -16.46 11.65 18.44
C ALA A 251 -17.02 10.90 19.65
N PHE A 252 -16.39 11.04 20.82
CA PHE A 252 -16.80 10.43 22.08
C PHE A 252 -17.57 11.37 23.03
N GLU A 253 -18.09 12.50 22.54
CA GLU A 253 -18.78 13.51 23.38
C GLU A 253 -19.99 12.97 24.16
N LEU A 254 -20.65 11.92 23.63
CA LEU A 254 -21.76 11.25 24.33
C LEU A 254 -21.32 10.11 25.26
N GLY A 255 -20.02 9.82 25.33
CA GLY A 255 -19.44 8.77 26.17
C GLY A 255 -18.71 7.68 25.39
N GLY A 256 -18.18 6.70 26.14
CA GLY A 256 -17.50 5.55 25.57
C GLY A 256 -18.46 4.57 24.89
N VAL A 257 -17.91 3.75 24.01
CA VAL A 257 -18.63 2.65 23.34
C VAL A 257 -18.10 1.29 23.81
N GLU A 258 -18.86 0.25 23.58
CA GLU A 258 -18.44 -1.10 23.97
C GLU A 258 -17.06 -1.44 23.35
N GLY A 259 -16.13 -1.86 24.21
CA GLY A 259 -14.78 -2.33 23.81
C GLY A 259 -13.80 -1.23 23.40
N MET A 260 -14.12 0.06 23.62
CA MET A 260 -13.24 1.15 23.23
C MET A 260 -13.51 2.45 23.99
N THR A 261 -12.47 3.14 24.41
CA THR A 261 -12.52 4.44 25.07
C THR A 261 -11.72 5.49 24.27
N ALA A 262 -12.06 6.76 24.48
CA ALA A 262 -11.32 7.88 23.88
C ALA A 262 -9.82 7.85 24.25
N ASP A 263 -9.50 7.55 25.50
CA ASP A 263 -8.11 7.50 25.98
C ASP A 263 -7.30 6.39 25.32
N GLU A 264 -7.89 5.21 25.09
CA GLU A 264 -7.23 4.12 24.35
C GLU A 264 -6.91 4.52 22.91
N ILE A 265 -7.84 5.20 22.22
CA ILE A 265 -7.61 5.70 20.85
C ILE A 265 -6.53 6.79 20.83
N LYS A 266 -6.54 7.72 21.79
CA LYS A 266 -5.50 8.75 21.91
C LYS A 266 -4.13 8.15 22.18
N GLN A 267 -4.02 7.09 22.97
CA GLN A 267 -2.77 6.35 23.16
C GLN A 267 -2.36 5.59 21.90
N TYR A 268 -3.30 5.00 21.17
CA TYR A 268 -3.05 4.33 19.90
C TYR A 268 -2.49 5.30 18.85
N ILE A 269 -3.02 6.53 18.76
CA ILE A 269 -2.47 7.57 17.88
C ILE A 269 -1.00 7.85 18.21
N ARG A 270 -0.63 7.95 19.48
CA ARG A 270 0.76 8.19 19.91
C ARG A 270 1.66 7.02 19.56
N PHE A 271 1.18 5.81 19.74
CA PHE A 271 1.88 4.59 19.31
C PHE A 271 2.15 4.59 17.80
N ILE A 272 1.15 4.93 16.99
CA ILE A 272 1.33 5.02 15.54
C ILE A 272 2.24 6.19 15.16
N ALA A 273 2.12 7.36 15.79
CA ALA A 273 2.98 8.52 15.54
C ALA A 273 4.46 8.15 15.71
N ASP A 274 4.80 7.46 16.79
CA ASP A 274 6.16 6.98 17.05
C ASP A 274 6.64 5.98 15.97
N ARG A 275 5.75 5.10 15.53
CA ARG A 275 6.03 4.16 14.42
C ARG A 275 6.31 4.92 13.12
N ARG A 276 5.49 5.93 12.77
CA ARG A 276 5.67 6.73 11.54
C ARG A 276 6.94 7.59 11.60
N LEU A 277 7.22 8.23 12.72
CA LEU A 277 8.49 8.94 12.93
C LEU A 277 9.69 8.02 12.72
N THR A 278 9.67 6.82 13.30
CA THR A 278 10.73 5.81 13.11
C THR A 278 10.88 5.41 11.62
N GLN A 279 9.78 5.21 10.94
CA GLN A 279 9.78 4.89 9.51
C GLN A 279 10.32 6.05 8.64
N LEU A 280 10.11 7.31 9.03
CA LEU A 280 10.73 8.47 8.40
C LEU A 280 12.24 8.63 8.74
N GLY A 281 12.80 7.78 9.59
CA GLY A 281 14.20 7.84 10.02
C GLY A 281 14.44 8.79 11.19
N MET A 282 13.42 9.06 12.00
CA MET A 282 13.45 9.94 13.16
C MET A 282 13.27 9.14 14.46
N LYS A 283 13.55 9.76 15.60
CA LYS A 283 13.33 9.12 16.90
C LYS A 283 11.86 9.20 17.31
N PRO A 284 11.34 8.23 18.08
CA PRO A 284 10.03 8.35 18.72
C PRO A 284 9.91 9.64 19.56
N GLN A 285 8.72 10.21 19.62
CA GLN A 285 8.45 11.43 20.40
C GLN A 285 7.63 11.14 21.65
N TYR A 286 6.71 10.18 21.57
CA TYR A 286 5.76 9.86 22.64
C TYR A 286 6.20 8.68 23.51
N ASN A 287 7.07 7.83 22.99
CA ASN A 287 7.65 6.65 23.64
C ASN A 287 6.58 5.67 24.15
N VAL A 288 5.56 5.42 23.34
CA VAL A 288 4.53 4.42 23.61
C VAL A 288 5.03 3.06 23.09
N GLU A 289 5.51 2.21 23.99
CA GLU A 289 6.16 0.92 23.64
C GLU A 289 5.15 -0.18 23.31
N VAL A 290 3.98 -0.16 23.94
CA VAL A 290 2.97 -1.22 23.83
C VAL A 290 1.77 -0.70 23.05
N ASN A 291 1.33 -1.47 22.03
CA ASN A 291 0.10 -1.16 21.29
C ASN A 291 -1.12 -1.25 22.24
N PRO A 292 -1.85 -0.14 22.49
CA PRO A 292 -3.03 -0.16 23.35
C PRO A 292 -4.21 -0.92 22.74
N LEU A 293 -4.19 -1.16 21.42
CA LEU A 293 -5.22 -1.90 20.69
C LEU A 293 -4.60 -3.15 20.01
N PRO A 294 -4.20 -4.19 20.76
CA PRO A 294 -3.49 -5.35 20.20
C PRO A 294 -4.31 -6.08 19.12
N TRP A 295 -5.63 -6.05 19.19
CA TRP A 295 -6.51 -6.63 18.19
C TRP A 295 -6.39 -5.94 16.81
N MET A 296 -5.95 -4.68 16.73
CA MET A 296 -5.64 -4.02 15.46
C MET A 296 -4.43 -4.66 14.77
N ASP A 297 -3.43 -5.12 15.53
CA ASP A 297 -2.30 -5.83 14.93
C ASP A 297 -2.73 -7.16 14.29
N GLU A 298 -3.72 -7.84 14.85
CA GLU A 298 -4.29 -9.06 14.27
C GLU A 298 -4.96 -8.77 12.92
N ILE A 299 -5.70 -7.67 12.83
CA ILE A 299 -6.35 -7.23 11.58
C ILE A 299 -5.31 -6.80 10.54
N LEU A 300 -4.32 -6.00 10.94
CA LEU A 300 -3.29 -5.46 10.05
C LEU A 300 -2.31 -6.54 9.56
N ASN A 301 -2.11 -7.61 10.30
CA ASN A 301 -1.20 -8.71 9.98
C ASN A 301 -1.95 -9.97 9.51
N ALA A 302 -3.29 -9.94 9.40
CA ALA A 302 -4.04 -11.05 8.84
C ALA A 302 -3.54 -11.35 7.41
N PRO A 303 -3.28 -12.64 7.07
CA PRO A 303 -2.81 -12.97 5.73
C PRO A 303 -3.85 -12.51 4.69
N GLU A 304 -3.45 -11.65 3.79
CA GLU A 304 -4.29 -11.04 2.74
C GLU A 304 -4.96 -12.07 1.80
N PHE A 305 -4.57 -13.35 1.91
CA PHE A 305 -4.98 -14.39 0.99
C PHE A 305 -6.37 -14.99 1.24
N ALA A 306 -6.90 -14.92 2.44
CA ALA A 306 -8.17 -15.60 2.76
C ALA A 306 -9.40 -14.87 2.17
N ASN A 307 -9.40 -13.53 2.13
CA ASN A 307 -10.61 -12.76 1.82
C ASN A 307 -10.84 -12.50 0.32
N PHE A 308 -9.78 -12.40 -0.48
CA PHE A 308 -9.92 -12.08 -1.90
C PHE A 308 -10.56 -13.24 -2.71
N PHE A 309 -10.23 -14.48 -2.38
CA PHE A 309 -10.79 -15.65 -3.05
C PHE A 309 -12.13 -16.11 -2.47
N GLU A 310 -12.37 -15.91 -1.18
CA GLU A 310 -13.61 -16.32 -0.53
C GLU A 310 -14.82 -15.46 -0.91
N GLN A 311 -14.66 -14.18 -1.14
CA GLN A 311 -15.78 -13.30 -1.50
C GLN A 311 -16.16 -13.34 -2.99
N ARG A 312 -15.21 -13.49 -3.90
CA ARG A 312 -15.52 -13.77 -5.32
C ARG A 312 -16.11 -15.16 -5.55
N SER A 313 -15.84 -16.10 -4.65
CA SER A 313 -16.37 -17.46 -4.74
C SER A 313 -17.78 -17.63 -4.14
N THR A 314 -18.29 -16.70 -3.32
CA THR A 314 -19.61 -16.85 -2.70
C THR A 314 -20.78 -16.72 -3.67
N GLU A 315 -20.66 -16.02 -4.78
CA GLU A 315 -21.66 -16.09 -5.86
C GLU A 315 -21.52 -17.36 -6.72
N TYR A 316 -20.32 -17.95 -6.80
CA TYR A 316 -20.06 -19.19 -7.54
C TYR A 316 -20.21 -20.47 -6.69
N SER A 317 -20.19 -20.39 -5.37
CA SER A 317 -20.19 -21.53 -4.46
C SER A 317 -21.57 -22.19 -4.24
N LYS A 318 -22.61 -21.77 -4.95
CA LYS A 318 -23.90 -22.50 -4.99
C LYS A 318 -23.90 -23.68 -5.95
N ALA A 319 -22.84 -23.93 -6.69
CA ALA A 319 -22.62 -25.14 -7.45
C ALA A 319 -21.60 -26.01 -6.71
N ALA A 320 -22.09 -27.04 -6.05
CA ALA A 320 -21.32 -27.99 -5.25
C ALA A 320 -20.03 -28.47 -5.96
N THR A 321 -18.87 -28.16 -5.39
CA THR A 321 -17.63 -28.90 -5.67
C THR A 321 -17.28 -29.73 -4.44
N THR A 322 -17.38 -31.03 -4.57
CA THR A 322 -16.83 -32.03 -3.64
C THR A 322 -15.38 -32.29 -4.07
N GLY A 323 -14.39 -31.96 -3.23
CA GLY A 323 -12.96 -32.20 -3.46
C GLY A 323 -12.10 -31.43 -2.47
N THR A 324 -10.86 -31.85 -2.27
CA THR A 324 -9.88 -31.14 -1.45
C THR A 324 -9.13 -30.07 -2.27
N TRP A 325 -8.65 -29.00 -1.64
CA TRP A 325 -7.90 -27.92 -2.28
C TRP A 325 -6.66 -28.44 -3.05
N GLY A 326 -6.04 -29.55 -2.62
CA GLY A 326 -4.93 -30.18 -3.33
C GLY A 326 -5.30 -30.68 -4.73
N GLU A 327 -6.50 -31.23 -4.89
CA GLU A 327 -6.99 -31.76 -6.19
C GLU A 327 -7.36 -30.63 -7.16
N ALA A 328 -7.80 -29.45 -6.67
CA ALA A 328 -8.13 -28.30 -7.51
C ALA A 328 -6.89 -27.62 -8.13
N PHE A 329 -5.72 -27.76 -7.49
CA PHE A 329 -4.45 -27.18 -7.98
C PHE A 329 -3.56 -28.18 -8.74
N GLU A 330 -3.88 -29.48 -8.76
CA GLU A 330 -3.14 -30.46 -9.56
C GLU A 330 -3.18 -30.18 -11.08
N GLY A 331 -4.15 -29.38 -11.55
CA GLY A 331 -4.27 -28.97 -12.96
C GLY A 331 -3.62 -27.62 -13.30
N LEU A 332 -3.24 -26.83 -12.31
CA LEU A 332 -2.59 -25.51 -12.49
C LEU A 332 -1.08 -25.64 -12.23
N LYS A 333 -0.38 -26.43 -13.02
CA LYS A 333 1.09 -26.32 -13.05
C LYS A 333 1.45 -24.95 -13.63
N VAL A 334 2.00 -24.07 -12.80
CA VAL A 334 2.76 -22.91 -13.31
C VAL A 334 3.84 -23.51 -14.22
N PRO A 335 3.92 -23.12 -15.49
CA PRO A 335 4.92 -23.68 -16.38
C PRO A 335 6.31 -23.41 -15.79
N ASP A 336 7.13 -24.45 -15.72
CA ASP A 336 8.52 -24.32 -15.28
C ASP A 336 9.23 -23.25 -16.12
N GLN A 337 9.87 -22.29 -15.46
CA GLN A 337 10.69 -21.28 -16.11
C GLN A 337 12.14 -21.78 -16.18
N TRP A 338 12.63 -21.95 -17.42
CA TRP A 338 13.98 -22.40 -17.67
C TRP A 338 14.90 -21.23 -18.05
N LEU A 339 16.11 -21.23 -17.52
CA LEU A 339 17.19 -20.34 -17.91
C LEU A 339 18.38 -21.16 -18.35
N VAL A 340 18.83 -20.94 -19.57
CA VAL A 340 19.93 -21.70 -20.21
C VAL A 340 21.09 -20.74 -20.41
N TYR A 341 22.17 -20.95 -19.67
CA TYR A 341 23.45 -20.33 -19.98
C TYR A 341 24.24 -21.18 -20.98
N GLY A 342 24.62 -20.57 -22.09
CA GLY A 342 25.32 -21.24 -23.15
C GLY A 342 26.43 -20.38 -23.76
N GLN A 343 27.00 -20.86 -24.89
CA GLN A 343 28.00 -20.12 -25.65
C GLN A 343 27.84 -20.39 -27.14
N ALA A 344 28.41 -19.54 -28.00
CA ALA A 344 28.43 -19.73 -29.44
C ALA A 344 29.15 -21.03 -29.79
N ASN A 345 28.72 -21.66 -30.90
CA ASN A 345 29.30 -22.92 -31.43
C ASN A 345 29.29 -24.10 -30.43
N CYS A 346 28.30 -24.14 -29.52
CA CYS A 346 28.12 -25.22 -28.55
C CYS A 346 26.99 -26.16 -29.01
N PRO A 347 27.29 -27.38 -29.52
CA PRO A 347 26.25 -28.31 -29.95
C PRO A 347 25.29 -28.70 -28.86
N GLN A 348 25.77 -28.95 -27.63
CA GLN A 348 24.96 -29.30 -26.48
C GLN A 348 24.01 -28.17 -26.07
N CYS A 349 24.43 -26.90 -26.23
CA CYS A 349 23.56 -25.75 -25.97
C CYS A 349 22.41 -25.68 -26.99
N THR A 350 22.67 -26.02 -28.23
CA THR A 350 21.65 -26.13 -29.28
C THR A 350 20.69 -27.28 -29.00
N THR A 351 21.19 -28.42 -28.56
CA THR A 351 20.38 -29.58 -28.17
C THR A 351 19.44 -29.19 -26.99
N ALA A 352 19.95 -28.52 -25.95
CA ALA A 352 19.15 -28.10 -24.82
C ALA A 352 17.98 -27.16 -25.22
N LYS A 353 18.24 -26.17 -26.08
CA LYS A 353 17.21 -25.30 -26.64
C LYS A 353 16.15 -26.07 -27.43
N ASN A 354 16.58 -27.02 -28.23
CA ASN A 354 15.65 -27.84 -29.02
C ASN A 354 14.77 -28.71 -28.14
N ILE A 355 15.31 -29.36 -27.11
CA ILE A 355 14.54 -30.17 -26.16
C ILE A 355 13.48 -29.31 -25.52
N LEU A 356 13.83 -28.15 -24.90
CA LEU A 356 12.92 -27.27 -24.26
C LEU A 356 11.82 -26.76 -25.21
N SER A 357 12.19 -26.38 -26.43
CA SER A 357 11.25 -25.93 -27.47
C SER A 357 10.27 -27.03 -27.90
N VAL A 358 10.74 -28.25 -28.14
CA VAL A 358 9.90 -29.40 -28.55
C VAL A 358 8.95 -29.80 -27.43
N LYS A 359 9.37 -29.69 -26.18
CA LYS A 359 8.53 -29.99 -24.99
C LYS A 359 7.60 -28.83 -24.60
N GLY A 360 7.64 -27.71 -25.33
CA GLY A 360 6.79 -26.53 -25.03
C GLY A 360 7.17 -25.81 -23.74
N ALA A 361 8.38 -26.04 -23.23
CA ALA A 361 8.85 -25.40 -22.00
C ALA A 361 9.34 -23.97 -22.29
N ALA A 362 8.82 -22.98 -21.54
CA ALA A 362 9.29 -21.60 -21.67
C ALA A 362 10.72 -21.46 -21.14
N TYR A 363 11.63 -20.89 -21.95
CA TYR A 363 13.00 -20.68 -21.53
C TYR A 363 13.58 -19.35 -21.99
N GLN A 364 14.55 -18.86 -21.23
CA GLN A 364 15.44 -17.76 -21.61
C GLN A 364 16.82 -18.31 -21.91
N TYR A 365 17.49 -17.79 -22.94
CA TYR A 365 18.86 -18.16 -23.29
C TYR A 365 19.81 -16.98 -23.10
N VAL A 366 20.89 -17.20 -22.36
CA VAL A 366 21.95 -16.20 -22.13
C VAL A 366 23.24 -16.69 -22.74
N ASP A 367 23.75 -15.97 -23.73
CA ASP A 367 25.02 -16.28 -24.37
C ASP A 367 26.16 -15.68 -23.54
N LEU A 368 27.03 -16.54 -23.03
CA LEU A 368 28.24 -16.18 -22.29
C LEU A 368 29.52 -16.17 -23.16
N THR A 369 29.38 -16.14 -24.49
CA THR A 369 30.52 -15.98 -25.40
C THR A 369 31.15 -14.61 -25.14
N GLY A 370 32.43 -14.61 -24.78
CA GLY A 370 33.15 -13.36 -24.47
C GLY A 370 32.91 -12.82 -23.04
N ALA A 371 32.21 -13.54 -22.17
CA ALA A 371 31.98 -13.18 -20.76
C ALA A 371 32.68 -14.17 -19.78
N PRO A 372 34.02 -14.26 -19.79
CA PRO A 372 34.74 -15.26 -18.99
C PRO A 372 34.56 -15.11 -17.49
N THR A 373 34.46 -13.89 -17.00
CA THR A 373 34.26 -13.59 -15.57
C THR A 373 32.90 -14.10 -15.08
N THR A 374 31.84 -13.79 -15.80
CA THR A 374 30.48 -14.25 -15.46
C THR A 374 30.37 -15.77 -15.53
N LYS A 375 31.02 -16.37 -16.54
CA LYS A 375 31.08 -17.83 -16.68
C LYS A 375 31.79 -18.49 -15.50
N GLN A 376 32.90 -17.91 -15.03
CA GLN A 376 33.66 -18.40 -13.89
C GLN A 376 32.85 -18.29 -12.59
N GLU A 377 32.17 -17.16 -12.35
CA GLU A 377 31.31 -16.95 -11.19
C GLU A 377 30.17 -17.97 -11.11
N ILE A 378 29.54 -18.30 -12.26
CA ILE A 378 28.49 -19.32 -12.32
C ILE A 378 29.06 -20.70 -12.04
N TYR A 379 30.24 -21.04 -12.59
CA TYR A 379 30.91 -22.30 -12.29
C TYR A 379 31.24 -22.47 -10.82
N GLU A 380 31.72 -21.41 -10.16
CA GLU A 380 32.03 -21.42 -8.73
C GLU A 380 30.79 -21.62 -7.87
N LYS A 381 29.68 -20.97 -8.25
CA LYS A 381 28.41 -21.08 -7.52
C LYS A 381 27.67 -22.40 -7.70
N THR A 382 27.79 -23.01 -8.87
CA THR A 382 27.01 -24.20 -9.25
C THR A 382 27.81 -25.50 -9.18
N GLY A 383 29.14 -25.42 -9.18
CA GLY A 383 30.04 -26.59 -9.35
C GLY A 383 30.03 -27.17 -10.77
N ALA A 384 29.32 -26.56 -11.73
CA ALA A 384 29.30 -26.98 -13.10
C ALA A 384 30.70 -26.84 -13.75
N ARG A 385 30.99 -27.65 -14.76
CA ARG A 385 32.30 -27.62 -15.46
C ARG A 385 32.15 -27.51 -16.98
N SER A 386 30.94 -27.50 -17.50
CA SER A 386 30.65 -27.46 -18.92
C SER A 386 29.35 -26.69 -19.24
N MET A 387 29.20 -26.29 -20.50
CA MET A 387 27.98 -25.71 -21.05
C MET A 387 27.14 -26.79 -21.77
N PRO A 388 25.80 -26.64 -21.80
CA PRO A 388 25.01 -25.59 -21.15
C PRO A 388 24.89 -25.80 -19.63
N MET A 389 24.66 -24.68 -18.90
CA MET A 389 24.21 -24.72 -17.50
C MET A 389 22.76 -24.37 -17.48
N LEU A 390 21.94 -25.21 -16.86
CA LEU A 390 20.49 -25.12 -16.86
C LEU A 390 20.02 -24.78 -15.46
N PHE A 391 19.06 -23.85 -15.39
CA PHE A 391 18.36 -23.46 -14.17
C PHE A 391 16.88 -23.68 -14.38
N LYS A 392 16.19 -24.18 -13.38
CA LYS A 392 14.75 -24.40 -13.36
C LYS A 392 14.17 -23.64 -12.16
N ASN A 393 13.23 -22.72 -12.42
CA ASN A 393 12.60 -21.87 -11.39
C ASN A 393 13.62 -21.10 -10.51
N GLY A 394 14.75 -20.67 -11.11
CA GLY A 394 15.81 -19.91 -10.42
C GLY A 394 16.86 -20.77 -9.71
N GLU A 395 16.70 -22.08 -9.58
CA GLU A 395 17.66 -23.01 -8.99
C GLU A 395 18.51 -23.72 -10.06
N PHE A 396 19.77 -24.01 -9.72
CA PHE A 396 20.65 -24.75 -10.63
C PHE A 396 20.12 -26.17 -10.80
N PHE A 397 19.73 -26.51 -12.02
CA PHE A 397 19.15 -27.81 -12.36
C PHE A 397 20.22 -28.83 -12.74
N GLY A 398 21.20 -28.43 -13.58
CA GLY A 398 22.25 -29.32 -14.04
C GLY A 398 22.74 -29.06 -15.46
N SER A 399 23.10 -30.11 -16.12
CA SER A 399 23.66 -30.18 -17.49
C SER A 399 22.63 -30.65 -18.52
N ILE A 400 23.08 -30.78 -19.78
CA ILE A 400 22.25 -31.37 -20.83
C ILE A 400 21.80 -32.80 -20.52
N PHE A 401 22.63 -33.59 -19.86
CA PHE A 401 22.29 -34.98 -19.48
C PHE A 401 21.18 -35.04 -18.45
N ASP A 402 21.14 -34.07 -17.54
CA ASP A 402 20.06 -33.96 -16.55
C ASP A 402 18.75 -33.54 -17.21
N LEU A 403 18.82 -32.66 -18.24
CA LEU A 403 17.67 -32.26 -19.03
C LEU A 403 17.11 -33.41 -19.88
N GLU A 404 17.98 -34.19 -20.51
CA GLU A 404 17.57 -35.37 -21.27
C GLU A 404 16.87 -36.40 -20.41
N LYS A 405 17.34 -36.61 -19.18
CA LYS A 405 16.73 -37.48 -18.19
C LYS A 405 15.39 -36.97 -17.71
N GLU A 406 15.26 -35.65 -17.43
CA GLU A 406 14.00 -35.01 -17.01
C GLU A 406 12.87 -35.24 -18.02
N PHE A 407 13.21 -35.22 -19.31
CA PHE A 407 12.24 -35.37 -20.39
C PHE A 407 12.19 -36.75 -21.06
N ASP A 408 12.75 -37.79 -20.42
CA ASP A 408 12.79 -39.19 -20.92
C ASP A 408 13.30 -39.28 -22.35
N MET A 409 14.42 -38.57 -22.67
CA MET A 409 15.03 -38.54 -23.98
C MET A 409 16.27 -39.45 -24.05
N GLY A 410 16.51 -40.33 -23.08
CA GLY A 410 17.65 -41.26 -23.02
C GLY A 410 17.32 -42.63 -23.53
#